data_5ce9cad3401b726ab73d90ac9e103bb7
#
_entry.id   5ce9cad3401b726ab73d90ac9e103bb7
#
_cell.length_a   1.000
_cell.length_b   1.000
_cell.length_c   1.000
_cell.angle_alpha   90.00
_cell.angle_beta   90.00
_cell.angle_gamma   90.00
#
_symmetry.space_group_name_H-M   'P 1'
#
loop_
_entity.id
_entity.type
_entity.pdbx_description
1 polymer ?
#
loop_
_entity_poly.entity_id
_entity_poly.type
_entity_poly.pdbx_seq_one_letter_code
_entity_poly.pdbx_strand_id
1 'polypeptide(L)'
;MLKKAFLTNSSGIMCSRIFGFLRDLSMANILGAGIYSDIFFVAFKFPNLFRRIFCEGAFSQSFLPNFIASSKKGAFVVLTLGAFSIILLCLSLFVMAFSGGVTRILALGFSQNLIEIAKPIVAIHFWYLLLVFWVTFFSALLQYKQHFWVSAYNTALLNIAMILALFLAQGKDELEIVYFVSYGVLLGGVAQVGLHFYPLWKLGFWRLFVCGVLEIKKAFFSGGNSPAGSHLANPSTPLHCGARPSAPHSQGETICQSTTSRARIVDSSISESSLRASKASVAISMGLLMTLEMHN
;
A
#
# COMPACT_ATOMS: atom_id res chain seq x y z
N MET A 1 -14.20 -18.79 -11.19
CA MET A 1 -13.60 -17.82 -10.24
C MET A 1 -13.17 -16.52 -10.91
N LEU A 2 -12.55 -16.54 -12.08
CA LEU A 2 -12.04 -15.36 -12.80
C LEU A 2 -13.13 -14.30 -13.11
N LYS A 3 -14.33 -14.73 -13.56
CA LYS A 3 -15.45 -13.82 -13.83
C LYS A 3 -15.91 -13.02 -12.61
N LYS A 4 -15.97 -13.64 -11.42
CA LYS A 4 -16.36 -12.95 -10.17
C LYS A 4 -15.31 -11.92 -9.77
N ALA A 5 -14.01 -12.26 -9.83
CA ALA A 5 -12.93 -11.33 -9.53
C ALA A 5 -12.92 -10.12 -10.48
N PHE A 6 -13.12 -10.36 -11.78
CA PHE A 6 -13.23 -9.31 -12.79
C PHE A 6 -14.42 -8.38 -12.52
N LEU A 7 -15.61 -8.92 -12.31
CA LEU A 7 -16.82 -8.14 -12.02
C LEU A 7 -16.66 -7.31 -10.73
N THR A 8 -16.11 -7.92 -9.67
CA THR A 8 -15.87 -7.21 -8.40
C THR A 8 -14.89 -6.06 -8.57
N ASN A 9 -13.81 -6.27 -9.32
CA ASN A 9 -12.83 -5.23 -9.55
C ASN A 9 -13.40 -4.10 -10.42
N SER A 10 -14.11 -4.44 -11.51
CA SER A 10 -14.74 -3.46 -12.40
C SER A 10 -15.82 -2.64 -11.68
N SER A 11 -16.68 -3.29 -10.88
CA SER A 11 -17.71 -2.60 -10.09
C SER A 11 -17.10 -1.69 -9.02
N GLY A 12 -16.02 -2.11 -8.38
CA GLY A 12 -15.29 -1.28 -7.42
C GLY A 12 -14.66 -0.04 -8.04
N ILE A 13 -14.05 -0.18 -9.21
CA ILE A 13 -13.49 0.95 -9.97
C ILE A 13 -14.62 1.93 -10.37
N MET A 14 -15.74 1.41 -10.88
CA MET A 14 -16.89 2.24 -11.25
C MET A 14 -17.45 3.01 -10.04
N CYS A 15 -17.67 2.30 -8.93
CA CYS A 15 -18.11 2.88 -7.67
C CYS A 15 -17.15 3.99 -7.19
N SER A 16 -15.84 3.73 -7.22
CA SER A 16 -14.82 4.72 -6.84
C SER A 16 -14.85 5.97 -7.71
N ARG A 17 -15.10 5.82 -9.01
CA ARG A 17 -15.22 6.97 -9.95
C ARG A 17 -16.48 7.79 -9.67
N ILE A 18 -17.61 7.14 -9.42
CA ILE A 18 -18.86 7.82 -9.09
C ILE A 18 -18.69 8.61 -7.78
N PHE A 19 -18.18 7.99 -6.72
CA PHE A 19 -17.94 8.70 -5.46
C PHE A 19 -16.85 9.78 -5.57
N GLY A 20 -15.84 9.57 -6.43
CA GLY A 20 -14.84 10.58 -6.74
C GLY A 20 -15.48 11.82 -7.39
N PHE A 21 -16.33 11.62 -8.39
CA PHE A 21 -17.07 12.70 -9.04
C PHE A 21 -18.01 13.42 -8.05
N LEU A 22 -18.77 12.68 -7.25
CA LEU A 22 -19.65 13.26 -6.23
C LEU A 22 -18.86 14.08 -5.20
N ARG A 23 -17.68 13.64 -4.79
CA ARG A 23 -16.79 14.40 -3.93
C ARG A 23 -16.36 15.71 -4.58
N ASP A 24 -15.92 15.67 -5.85
CA ASP A 24 -15.47 16.87 -6.56
C ASP A 24 -16.63 17.86 -6.75
N LEU A 25 -17.82 17.37 -7.07
CA LEU A 25 -19.02 18.17 -7.15
C LEU A 25 -19.41 18.80 -5.79
N SER A 26 -19.33 18.01 -4.71
CA SER A 26 -19.60 18.52 -3.35
C SER A 26 -18.57 19.57 -2.93
N MET A 27 -17.30 19.36 -3.28
CA MET A 27 -16.23 20.31 -3.01
C MET A 27 -16.48 21.64 -3.76
N ALA A 28 -16.82 21.58 -5.05
CA ALA A 28 -17.12 22.76 -5.84
C ALA A 28 -18.37 23.51 -5.35
N ASN A 29 -19.37 22.79 -4.84
CA ASN A 29 -20.62 23.38 -4.34
C ASN A 29 -20.48 24.00 -2.95
N ILE A 30 -19.71 23.42 -2.05
CA ILE A 30 -19.59 23.83 -0.64
C ILE A 30 -18.43 24.81 -0.44
N LEU A 31 -17.26 24.53 -1.02
CA LEU A 31 -16.05 25.35 -0.87
C LEU A 31 -15.85 26.33 -2.03
N GLY A 32 -16.46 26.05 -3.20
CA GLY A 32 -16.31 26.87 -4.39
C GLY A 32 -14.91 26.76 -5.04
N ALA A 33 -14.68 27.62 -6.03
CA ALA A 33 -13.39 27.79 -6.71
C ALA A 33 -12.67 29.00 -6.09
N GLY A 34 -11.99 28.78 -4.97
CA GLY A 34 -11.32 29.85 -4.23
C GLY A 34 -9.93 29.42 -3.73
N ILE A 35 -9.25 30.37 -3.09
CA ILE A 35 -7.90 30.18 -2.54
C ILE A 35 -7.85 28.98 -1.58
N TYR A 36 -8.88 28.75 -0.78
CA TYR A 36 -8.93 27.65 0.17
C TYR A 36 -9.08 26.28 -0.50
N SER A 37 -9.78 26.22 -1.65
CA SER A 37 -9.80 25.01 -2.49
C SER A 37 -8.40 24.72 -3.04
N ASP A 38 -7.68 25.73 -3.49
CA ASP A 38 -6.31 25.58 -4.01
C ASP A 38 -5.36 25.07 -2.91
N ILE A 39 -5.46 25.61 -1.70
CA ILE A 39 -4.68 25.14 -0.54
C ILE A 39 -4.94 23.65 -0.28
N PHE A 40 -6.20 23.22 -0.29
CA PHE A 40 -6.54 21.80 -0.10
C PHE A 40 -5.96 20.94 -1.21
N PHE A 41 -6.14 21.32 -2.49
CA PHE A 41 -5.64 20.54 -3.62
C PHE A 41 -4.13 20.45 -3.63
N VAL A 42 -3.41 21.52 -3.30
CA VAL A 42 -1.95 21.51 -3.18
C VAL A 42 -1.52 20.57 -2.04
N ALA A 43 -2.15 20.64 -0.87
CA ALA A 43 -1.85 19.78 0.27
C ALA A 43 -2.12 18.30 -0.04
N PHE A 44 -3.21 18.02 -0.77
CA PHE A 44 -3.62 16.65 -1.11
C PHE A 44 -2.88 16.09 -2.34
N LYS A 45 -2.24 16.94 -3.16
CA LYS A 45 -1.57 16.55 -4.41
C LYS A 45 -0.52 15.46 -4.18
N PHE A 46 0.39 15.66 -3.23
CA PHE A 46 1.47 14.71 -2.97
C PHE A 46 0.97 13.37 -2.41
N PRO A 47 0.14 13.31 -1.37
CA PRO A 47 -0.45 12.07 -0.90
C PRO A 47 -1.25 11.32 -1.97
N ASN A 48 -1.98 12.05 -2.81
CA ASN A 48 -2.75 11.43 -3.90
C ASN A 48 -1.85 10.86 -4.99
N LEU A 49 -0.76 11.55 -5.35
CA LEU A 49 0.24 11.03 -6.28
C LEU A 49 0.90 9.77 -5.72
N PHE A 50 1.31 9.78 -4.45
CA PHE A 50 1.86 8.62 -3.77
C PHE A 50 0.88 7.44 -3.80
N ARG A 51 -0.39 7.69 -3.49
CA ARG A 51 -1.45 6.69 -3.59
C ARG A 51 -1.55 6.11 -5.00
N ARG A 52 -1.52 6.93 -6.04
CA ARG A 52 -1.58 6.45 -7.44
C ARG A 52 -0.40 5.55 -7.77
N ILE A 53 0.82 5.97 -7.45
CA ILE A 53 2.04 5.19 -7.75
C ILE A 53 2.02 3.85 -7.00
N PHE A 54 1.72 3.86 -5.72
CA PHE A 54 1.79 2.66 -4.88
C PHE A 54 0.57 1.74 -5.04
N CYS A 55 -0.66 2.28 -5.04
CA CYS A 55 -1.88 1.48 -5.12
C CYS A 55 -2.19 0.98 -6.53
N GLU A 56 -1.70 1.65 -7.59
CA GLU A 56 -1.96 1.23 -8.98
C GLU A 56 -1.10 0.04 -9.42
N GLY A 57 -0.40 -0.62 -8.50
CA GLY A 57 0.21 -1.91 -8.72
C GLY A 57 1.73 -1.95 -8.66
N ALA A 58 2.45 -0.83 -8.70
CA ALA A 58 3.91 -0.82 -8.67
C ALA A 58 4.47 -1.54 -7.42
N PHE A 59 3.89 -1.27 -6.24
CA PHE A 59 4.27 -1.95 -5.01
C PHE A 59 3.93 -3.44 -5.06
N SER A 60 2.70 -3.80 -5.46
CA SER A 60 2.25 -5.19 -5.50
C SER A 60 3.05 -6.01 -6.50
N GLN A 61 3.42 -5.44 -7.65
CA GLN A 61 4.24 -6.10 -8.67
C GLN A 61 5.66 -6.42 -8.17
N SER A 62 6.22 -5.58 -7.31
CA SER A 62 7.53 -5.82 -6.70
C SER A 62 7.45 -6.70 -5.46
N PHE A 63 6.45 -6.49 -4.61
CA PHE A 63 6.30 -7.17 -3.33
C PHE A 63 5.92 -8.64 -3.49
N LEU A 64 4.90 -8.94 -4.32
CA LEU A 64 4.35 -10.29 -4.43
C LEU A 64 5.35 -11.35 -4.89
N PRO A 65 6.17 -11.15 -5.94
CA PRO A 65 7.18 -12.13 -6.34
C PRO A 65 8.20 -12.40 -5.23
N ASN A 66 8.69 -11.36 -4.56
CA ASN A 66 9.65 -11.48 -3.47
C ASN A 66 9.04 -12.17 -2.25
N PHE A 67 7.78 -11.89 -1.93
CA PHE A 67 7.04 -12.55 -0.86
C PHE A 67 6.85 -14.05 -1.14
N ILE A 68 6.54 -14.43 -2.39
CA ILE A 68 6.38 -15.82 -2.79
C ILE A 68 7.71 -16.57 -2.72
N ALA A 69 8.79 -15.94 -3.20
CA ALA A 69 10.14 -16.51 -3.22
C ALA A 69 10.78 -16.61 -1.83
N SER A 70 10.32 -15.81 -0.86
CA SER A 70 10.89 -15.79 0.48
C SER A 70 10.64 -17.10 1.25
N SER A 71 11.71 -17.70 1.80
CA SER A 71 11.62 -18.86 2.68
C SER A 71 11.03 -18.51 4.05
N LYS A 72 11.31 -17.29 4.57
CA LYS A 72 10.81 -16.77 5.85
C LYS A 72 9.77 -15.67 5.62
N LYS A 73 8.58 -16.09 5.16
CA LYS A 73 7.50 -15.16 4.78
C LYS A 73 7.07 -14.23 5.90
N GLY A 74 7.06 -14.70 7.15
CA GLY A 74 6.71 -13.90 8.32
C GLY A 74 7.69 -12.76 8.56
N ALA A 75 8.98 -13.07 8.63
CA ALA A 75 10.03 -12.06 8.81
C ALA A 75 10.05 -11.05 7.64
N PHE A 76 9.90 -11.51 6.39
CA PHE A 76 9.85 -10.65 5.22
C PHE A 76 8.71 -9.63 5.30
N VAL A 77 7.51 -10.06 5.66
CA VAL A 77 6.32 -9.19 5.81
C VAL A 77 6.55 -8.14 6.90
N VAL A 78 7.02 -8.56 8.08
CA VAL A 78 7.23 -7.65 9.22
C VAL A 78 8.35 -6.66 8.94
N LEU A 79 9.45 -7.10 8.35
CA LEU A 79 10.57 -6.20 7.99
C LEU A 79 10.17 -5.20 6.92
N THR A 80 9.47 -5.63 5.87
CA THR A 80 9.01 -4.73 4.82
C THR A 80 8.02 -3.70 5.36
N LEU A 81 7.00 -4.15 6.11
CA LEU A 81 6.04 -3.25 6.73
C LEU A 81 6.72 -2.26 7.68
N GLY A 82 7.61 -2.75 8.55
CA GLY A 82 8.33 -1.94 9.53
C GLY A 82 9.25 -0.92 8.88
N ALA A 83 10.09 -1.35 7.93
CA ALA A 83 11.05 -0.47 7.25
C ALA A 83 10.34 0.69 6.53
N PHE A 84 9.34 0.39 5.70
CA PHE A 84 8.59 1.44 5.01
C PHE A 84 7.78 2.32 5.98
N SER A 85 7.20 1.74 7.05
CA SER A 85 6.50 2.54 8.06
C SER A 85 7.43 3.51 8.77
N ILE A 86 8.65 3.11 9.11
CA ILE A 86 9.64 3.98 9.73
C ILE A 86 10.07 5.09 8.76
N ILE A 87 10.36 4.75 7.50
CA ILE A 87 10.73 5.74 6.48
C ILE A 87 9.63 6.79 6.31
N LEU A 88 8.36 6.37 6.17
CA LEU A 88 7.24 7.28 5.98
C LEU A 88 6.92 8.08 7.26
N LEU A 89 7.09 7.48 8.43
CA LEU A 89 6.97 8.17 9.70
C LEU A 89 8.03 9.28 9.82
N CYS A 90 9.30 8.96 9.54
CA CYS A 90 10.38 9.94 9.53
C CYS A 90 10.11 11.06 8.51
N LEU A 91 9.62 10.72 7.32
CA LEU A 91 9.22 11.69 6.30
C LEU A 91 8.08 12.60 6.79
N SER A 92 7.05 12.05 7.42
CA SER A 92 5.92 12.83 7.95
C SER A 92 6.36 13.75 9.09
N LEU A 93 7.25 13.28 9.97
CA LEU A 93 7.84 14.10 11.04
C LEU A 93 8.75 15.21 10.47
N PHE A 94 9.55 14.89 9.45
CA PHE A 94 10.37 15.87 8.75
C PHE A 94 9.51 16.99 8.13
N VAL A 95 8.43 16.62 7.43
CA VAL A 95 7.50 17.60 6.84
C VAL A 95 6.80 18.41 7.91
N MET A 96 6.45 17.81 9.05
CA MET A 96 5.85 18.53 10.16
C MET A 96 6.82 19.57 10.74
N ALA A 97 8.10 19.23 10.88
CA ALA A 97 9.14 20.15 11.38
C ALA A 97 9.48 21.28 10.38
N PHE A 98 9.52 20.94 9.07
CA PHE A 98 9.91 21.87 7.99
C PHE A 98 8.73 22.24 7.08
N SER A 99 7.50 22.27 7.60
CA SER A 99 6.27 22.46 6.82
C SER A 99 6.29 23.70 5.92
N GLY A 100 6.88 24.80 6.37
CA GLY A 100 6.99 26.03 5.57
C GLY A 100 7.85 25.88 4.31
N GLY A 101 9.00 25.21 4.41
CA GLY A 101 9.87 24.93 3.27
C GLY A 101 9.21 23.96 2.28
N VAL A 102 8.62 22.90 2.80
CA VAL A 102 7.91 21.90 1.99
C VAL A 102 6.70 22.53 1.28
N THR A 103 5.91 23.34 1.99
CA THR A 103 4.76 24.04 1.40
C THR A 103 5.19 25.00 0.29
N ARG A 104 6.33 25.72 0.43
CA ARG A 104 6.86 26.56 -0.66
C ARG A 104 7.19 25.76 -1.92
N ILE A 105 7.78 24.58 -1.75
CA ILE A 105 8.12 23.70 -2.89
C ILE A 105 6.85 23.13 -3.56
N LEU A 106 5.84 22.77 -2.77
CA LEU A 106 4.59 22.20 -3.29
C LEU A 106 3.68 23.28 -3.91
N ALA A 107 3.72 24.50 -3.40
CA ALA A 107 2.86 25.62 -3.75
C ALA A 107 3.66 26.77 -4.37
N LEU A 108 4.40 26.48 -5.46
CA LEU A 108 5.11 27.50 -6.20
C LEU A 108 4.11 28.56 -6.73
N GLY A 109 4.24 29.78 -6.24
CA GLY A 109 3.34 30.91 -6.60
C GLY A 109 2.40 31.35 -5.48
N PHE A 110 2.35 30.66 -4.34
CA PHE A 110 1.60 31.15 -3.18
C PHE A 110 2.36 32.33 -2.52
N SER A 111 1.59 33.37 -2.13
CA SER A 111 2.12 34.44 -1.29
C SER A 111 2.52 33.91 0.08
N GLN A 112 3.38 34.65 0.80
CA GLN A 112 3.86 34.25 2.12
C GLN A 112 2.71 34.00 3.11
N ASN A 113 1.64 34.80 3.05
CA ASN A 113 0.46 34.65 3.90
C ASN A 113 -0.28 33.34 3.62
N LEU A 114 -0.40 32.96 2.34
CA LEU A 114 -1.04 31.69 1.94
C LEU A 114 -0.21 30.48 2.36
N ILE A 115 1.12 30.59 2.33
CA ILE A 115 2.00 29.54 2.81
C ILE A 115 1.79 29.30 4.31
N GLU A 116 1.64 30.36 5.11
CA GLU A 116 1.37 30.24 6.56
C GLU A 116 0.05 29.49 6.83
N ILE A 117 -0.99 29.76 6.07
CA ILE A 117 -2.29 29.07 6.17
C ILE A 117 -2.19 27.63 5.69
N ALA A 118 -1.44 27.36 4.61
CA ALA A 118 -1.34 26.03 4.01
C ALA A 118 -0.44 25.07 4.82
N LYS A 119 0.56 25.55 5.56
CA LYS A 119 1.51 24.75 6.34
C LYS A 119 0.86 23.65 7.18
N PRO A 120 -0.10 23.94 8.09
CA PRO A 120 -0.69 22.93 8.95
C PRO A 120 -1.52 21.91 8.14
N ILE A 121 -2.17 22.36 7.05
CA ILE A 121 -2.98 21.51 6.20
C ILE A 121 -2.08 20.51 5.45
N VAL A 122 -0.94 20.96 4.91
CA VAL A 122 0.07 20.09 4.29
C VAL A 122 0.58 19.07 5.31
N ALA A 123 0.94 19.51 6.53
CA ALA A 123 1.42 18.62 7.58
C ALA A 123 0.39 17.52 7.93
N ILE A 124 -0.90 17.85 8.04
CA ILE A 124 -1.99 16.90 8.27
C ILE A 124 -2.02 15.83 7.15
N HIS A 125 -1.94 16.26 5.89
CA HIS A 125 -2.02 15.35 4.75
C HIS A 125 -0.83 14.40 4.64
N PHE A 126 0.36 14.76 5.14
CA PHE A 126 1.51 13.86 5.14
C PHE A 126 1.33 12.65 6.06
N TRP A 127 0.55 12.76 7.15
CA TRP A 127 0.19 11.60 7.96
C TRP A 127 -0.66 10.57 7.21
N TYR A 128 -1.43 11.02 6.22
CA TYR A 128 -2.20 10.13 5.37
C TYR A 128 -1.31 9.21 4.51
N LEU A 129 -0.07 9.60 4.20
CA LEU A 129 0.89 8.75 3.47
C LEU A 129 1.15 7.41 4.17
N LEU A 130 1.30 7.44 5.49
CA LEU A 130 1.50 6.22 6.27
C LEU A 130 0.28 5.28 6.17
N LEU A 131 -0.92 5.84 6.25
CA LEU A 131 -2.17 5.09 6.12
C LEU A 131 -2.34 4.49 4.72
N VAL A 132 -2.05 5.28 3.68
CA VAL A 132 -2.07 4.81 2.28
C VAL A 132 -1.11 3.64 2.07
N PHE A 133 0.10 3.72 2.64
CA PHE A 133 1.05 2.63 2.53
C PHE A 133 0.52 1.35 3.20
N TRP A 134 -0.02 1.45 4.42
CA TRP A 134 -0.60 0.29 5.10
C TRP A 134 -1.76 -0.33 4.31
N VAL A 135 -2.64 0.49 3.77
CA VAL A 135 -3.73 0.05 2.90
C VAL A 135 -3.19 -0.71 1.68
N THR A 136 -2.18 -0.17 1.01
CA THR A 136 -1.55 -0.79 -0.17
C THR A 136 -0.88 -2.12 0.19
N PHE A 137 -0.15 -2.14 1.29
CA PHE A 137 0.54 -3.33 1.79
C PHE A 137 -0.46 -4.46 2.13
N PHE A 138 -1.51 -4.13 2.87
CA PHE A 138 -2.56 -5.09 3.21
C PHE A 138 -3.34 -5.56 1.98
N SER A 139 -3.60 -4.67 1.03
CA SER A 139 -4.19 -5.01 -0.25
C SER A 139 -3.34 -6.02 -1.02
N ALA A 140 -2.01 -5.85 -1.05
CA ALA A 140 -1.10 -6.79 -1.70
C ALA A 140 -1.13 -8.18 -1.04
N LEU A 141 -1.18 -8.25 0.29
CA LEU A 141 -1.35 -9.51 1.02
C LEU A 141 -2.69 -10.19 0.71
N LEU A 142 -3.78 -9.41 0.62
CA LEU A 142 -5.10 -9.93 0.28
C LEU A 142 -5.16 -10.43 -1.17
N GLN A 143 -4.48 -9.75 -2.11
CA GLN A 143 -4.36 -10.19 -3.50
C GLN A 143 -3.64 -11.53 -3.62
N TYR A 144 -2.63 -11.82 -2.81
CA TYR A 144 -2.00 -13.13 -2.74
C TYR A 144 -3.00 -14.26 -2.44
N LYS A 145 -4.02 -13.99 -1.64
CA LYS A 145 -5.12 -14.93 -1.33
C LYS A 145 -6.33 -14.78 -2.26
N GLN A 146 -6.18 -14.12 -3.41
CA GLN A 146 -7.26 -13.89 -4.39
C GLN A 146 -8.48 -13.14 -3.81
N HIS A 147 -8.27 -12.30 -2.79
CA HIS A 147 -9.31 -11.56 -2.09
C HIS A 147 -9.32 -10.09 -2.54
N PHE A 148 -10.05 -9.78 -3.61
CA PHE A 148 -9.96 -8.50 -4.32
C PHE A 148 -10.99 -7.45 -3.90
N TRP A 149 -12.09 -7.82 -3.24
CA TRP A 149 -13.20 -6.91 -3.02
C TRP A 149 -12.83 -5.70 -2.13
N VAL A 150 -12.03 -5.89 -1.09
CA VAL A 150 -11.59 -4.80 -0.19
C VAL A 150 -10.79 -3.77 -0.96
N SER A 151 -9.81 -4.22 -1.75
CA SER A 151 -8.98 -3.34 -2.57
C SER A 151 -9.80 -2.57 -3.62
N ALA A 152 -10.84 -3.22 -4.20
CA ALA A 152 -11.68 -2.63 -5.22
C ALA A 152 -12.52 -1.44 -4.68
N TYR A 153 -13.09 -1.57 -3.48
CA TYR A 153 -13.97 -0.54 -2.90
C TYR A 153 -13.24 0.44 -1.98
N ASN A 154 -11.96 0.23 -1.75
CA ASN A 154 -11.15 1.02 -0.83
C ASN A 154 -11.15 2.53 -1.15
N THR A 155 -10.98 2.90 -2.42
CA THR A 155 -10.98 4.31 -2.84
C THR A 155 -12.36 4.96 -2.70
N ALA A 156 -13.44 4.21 -2.88
CA ALA A 156 -14.80 4.72 -2.65
C ALA A 156 -15.00 5.13 -1.19
N LEU A 157 -14.48 4.36 -0.25
CA LEU A 157 -14.57 4.66 1.19
C LEU A 157 -13.90 6.00 1.55
N LEU A 158 -12.72 6.29 0.97
CA LEU A 158 -12.08 7.60 1.16
C LEU A 158 -12.94 8.75 0.65
N ASN A 159 -13.48 8.60 -0.57
CA ASN A 159 -14.33 9.63 -1.16
C ASN A 159 -15.61 9.86 -0.33
N ILE A 160 -16.22 8.80 0.19
CA ILE A 160 -17.37 8.88 1.10
C ILE A 160 -17.00 9.64 2.38
N ALA A 161 -15.85 9.34 2.99
CA ALA A 161 -15.39 10.04 4.19
C ALA A 161 -15.19 11.54 3.94
N MET A 162 -14.64 11.92 2.79
CA MET A 162 -14.47 13.32 2.40
C MET A 162 -15.81 14.01 2.15
N ILE A 163 -16.77 13.36 1.48
CA ILE A 163 -18.12 13.88 1.26
C ILE A 163 -18.81 14.11 2.60
N LEU A 164 -18.76 13.16 3.52
CA LEU A 164 -19.33 13.29 4.85
C LEU A 164 -18.70 14.46 5.62
N ALA A 165 -17.37 14.63 5.55
CA ALA A 165 -16.68 15.75 6.17
C ALA A 165 -17.13 17.10 5.61
N LEU A 166 -17.32 17.19 4.28
CA LEU A 166 -17.84 18.39 3.61
C LEU A 166 -19.25 18.74 4.09
N PHE A 167 -20.16 17.77 4.16
CA PHE A 167 -21.51 17.99 4.64
C PHE A 167 -21.57 18.40 6.12
N LEU A 168 -20.72 17.81 6.97
CA LEU A 168 -20.61 18.17 8.38
C LEU A 168 -20.03 19.58 8.60
N ALA A 169 -19.24 20.06 7.65
CA ALA A 169 -18.66 21.39 7.69
C ALA A 169 -19.51 22.47 7.00
N GLN A 170 -20.65 22.10 6.41
CA GLN A 170 -21.50 23.03 5.69
C GLN A 170 -21.99 24.17 6.60
N GLY A 171 -21.85 25.41 6.12
CA GLY A 171 -22.20 26.62 6.89
C GLY A 171 -21.10 27.13 7.82
N LYS A 172 -19.92 26.53 7.82
CA LYS A 172 -18.71 27.03 8.52
C LYS A 172 -17.88 27.93 7.60
N ASP A 173 -16.90 28.61 8.19
CA ASP A 173 -15.92 29.38 7.43
C ASP A 173 -15.11 28.49 6.48
N GLU A 174 -14.71 29.02 5.31
CA GLU A 174 -13.99 28.27 4.28
C GLU A 174 -12.72 27.59 4.80
N LEU A 175 -11.97 28.24 5.69
CA LEU A 175 -10.78 27.67 6.32
C LEU A 175 -11.13 26.47 7.23
N GLU A 176 -12.21 26.58 8.00
CA GLU A 176 -12.69 25.48 8.84
C GLU A 176 -13.12 24.29 7.97
N ILE A 177 -13.82 24.54 6.84
CA ILE A 177 -14.22 23.51 5.90
C ILE A 177 -13.00 22.73 5.41
N VAL A 178 -11.89 23.42 5.05
CA VAL A 178 -10.66 22.78 4.61
C VAL A 178 -10.04 21.89 5.69
N TYR A 179 -10.05 22.34 6.96
CA TYR A 179 -9.61 21.51 8.08
C TYR A 179 -10.51 20.27 8.26
N PHE A 180 -11.83 20.44 8.22
CA PHE A 180 -12.76 19.31 8.34
C PHE A 180 -12.52 18.27 7.24
N VAL A 181 -12.35 18.68 6.00
CA VAL A 181 -12.08 17.77 4.89
C VAL A 181 -10.71 17.10 5.04
N SER A 182 -9.69 17.84 5.51
CA SER A 182 -8.35 17.30 5.76
C SER A 182 -8.38 16.22 6.86
N TYR A 183 -9.09 16.44 7.93
CA TYR A 183 -9.34 15.40 8.95
C TYR A 183 -10.21 14.26 8.40
N GLY A 184 -11.18 14.57 7.50
CA GLY A 184 -11.96 13.58 6.78
C GLY A 184 -11.09 12.63 5.94
N VAL A 185 -10.02 13.13 5.32
CA VAL A 185 -9.03 12.32 4.62
C VAL A 185 -8.32 11.36 5.58
N LEU A 186 -7.88 11.84 6.76
CA LEU A 186 -7.24 10.98 7.77
C LEU A 186 -8.20 9.91 8.30
N LEU A 187 -9.41 10.30 8.68
CA LEU A 187 -10.45 9.36 9.15
C LEU A 187 -10.80 8.34 8.07
N GLY A 188 -10.91 8.78 6.81
CA GLY A 188 -11.07 7.90 5.66
C GLY A 188 -9.93 6.90 5.52
N GLY A 189 -8.68 7.35 5.71
CA GLY A 189 -7.50 6.48 5.72
C GLY A 189 -7.52 5.46 6.85
N VAL A 190 -7.89 5.86 8.07
CA VAL A 190 -8.05 4.96 9.21
C VAL A 190 -9.16 3.94 8.94
N ALA A 191 -10.31 4.37 8.40
CA ALA A 191 -11.40 3.48 8.02
C ALA A 191 -10.99 2.48 6.94
N GLN A 192 -10.20 2.91 5.95
CA GLN A 192 -9.62 2.04 4.93
C GLN A 192 -8.73 0.96 5.55
N VAL A 193 -7.81 1.33 6.44
CA VAL A 193 -6.97 0.37 7.18
C VAL A 193 -7.85 -0.59 7.98
N GLY A 194 -8.84 -0.08 8.71
CA GLY A 194 -9.79 -0.87 9.49
C GLY A 194 -10.53 -1.91 8.64
N LEU A 195 -10.98 -1.53 7.44
CA LEU A 195 -11.65 -2.43 6.50
C LEU A 195 -10.77 -3.62 6.09
N HIS A 196 -9.44 -3.44 6.04
CA HIS A 196 -8.50 -4.51 5.70
C HIS A 196 -8.25 -5.49 6.86
N PHE A 197 -8.42 -5.07 8.12
CA PHE A 197 -8.17 -5.94 9.27
C PHE A 197 -9.07 -7.16 9.32
N TYR A 198 -10.37 -7.01 9.00
CA TYR A 198 -11.32 -8.11 9.03
C TYR A 198 -10.91 -9.29 8.12
N PRO A 199 -10.67 -9.10 6.81
CA PRO A 199 -10.25 -10.19 5.93
C PRO A 199 -8.83 -10.69 6.24
N LEU A 200 -7.90 -9.85 6.68
CA LEU A 200 -6.57 -10.30 7.10
C LEU A 200 -6.64 -11.26 8.29
N TRP A 201 -7.49 -10.95 9.27
CA TRP A 201 -7.70 -11.82 10.42
C TRP A 201 -8.36 -13.13 9.99
N LYS A 202 -9.43 -13.07 9.22
CA LYS A 202 -10.16 -14.25 8.71
C LYS A 202 -9.28 -15.17 7.85
N LEU A 203 -8.37 -14.63 7.07
CA LEU A 203 -7.44 -15.39 6.22
C LEU A 203 -6.18 -15.88 6.96
N GLY A 204 -6.05 -15.60 8.26
CA GLY A 204 -4.99 -16.10 9.10
C GLY A 204 -3.66 -15.38 8.98
N PHE A 205 -3.61 -14.19 8.32
CA PHE A 205 -2.39 -13.40 8.22
C PHE A 205 -1.86 -12.92 9.57
N TRP A 206 -2.71 -12.83 10.58
CA TRP A 206 -2.29 -12.48 11.93
C TRP A 206 -1.20 -13.42 12.47
N ARG A 207 -1.36 -14.72 12.21
CA ARG A 207 -0.34 -15.71 12.59
C ARG A 207 0.98 -15.47 11.87
N LEU A 208 0.94 -15.05 10.61
CA LEU A 208 2.13 -14.72 9.83
C LEU A 208 2.90 -13.55 10.44
N PHE A 209 2.19 -12.51 10.91
CA PHE A 209 2.81 -11.37 11.61
C PHE A 209 3.46 -11.80 12.92
N VAL A 210 2.76 -12.58 13.74
CA VAL A 210 3.30 -13.08 15.02
C VAL A 210 4.53 -13.96 14.79
N CYS A 211 4.46 -14.93 13.86
CA CYS A 211 5.61 -15.75 13.47
C CYS A 211 6.79 -14.89 13.01
N GLY A 212 6.53 -13.86 12.19
CA GLY A 212 7.57 -12.96 11.68
C GLY A 212 8.28 -12.20 12.78
N VAL A 213 7.55 -11.66 13.76
CA VAL A 213 8.14 -10.99 14.92
C VAL A 213 9.00 -11.96 15.73
N LEU A 214 8.52 -13.19 15.95
CA LEU A 214 9.28 -14.22 16.67
C LEU A 214 10.54 -14.66 15.92
N GLU A 215 10.48 -14.79 14.60
CA GLU A 215 11.64 -15.12 13.76
C GLU A 215 12.71 -14.03 13.81
N ILE A 216 12.30 -12.75 13.73
CA ILE A 216 13.22 -11.60 13.84
C ILE A 216 13.85 -11.55 15.22
N LYS A 217 13.04 -11.72 16.29
CA LYS A 217 13.53 -11.74 17.66
C LYS A 217 14.56 -12.85 17.88
N LYS A 218 14.28 -14.07 17.39
CA LYS A 218 15.23 -15.19 17.46
C LYS A 218 16.53 -14.88 16.71
N ALA A 219 16.47 -14.32 15.52
CA ALA A 219 17.66 -13.95 14.75
C ALA A 219 18.50 -12.90 15.47
N PHE A 220 17.89 -11.92 16.11
CA PHE A 220 18.57 -10.88 16.86
C PHE A 220 19.25 -11.42 18.13
N PHE A 221 18.57 -12.29 18.89
CA PHE A 221 19.13 -12.90 20.10
C PHE A 221 20.16 -13.99 19.82
N SER A 222 20.07 -14.70 18.67
CA SER A 222 21.03 -15.73 18.28
C SER A 222 22.31 -15.14 17.67
N GLY A 223 22.25 -13.94 17.12
CA GLY A 223 23.43 -13.24 16.58
C GLY A 223 24.45 -12.77 17.62
N GLY A 224 24.09 -12.79 18.91
CA GLY A 224 24.98 -12.41 20.04
C GLY A 224 25.82 -13.55 20.63
N ASN A 225 25.52 -14.81 20.31
CA ASN A 225 26.21 -16.00 20.84
C ASN A 225 26.51 -16.99 19.72
N SER A 226 27.46 -16.67 18.85
CA SER A 226 28.07 -17.67 17.98
C SER A 226 29.53 -17.88 18.41
N PRO A 227 29.86 -18.96 19.15
CA PRO A 227 31.23 -19.39 19.22
C PRO A 227 31.60 -19.96 17.85
N ALA A 228 32.65 -19.42 17.26
CA ALA A 228 33.29 -19.97 16.07
C ALA A 228 33.63 -21.45 16.32
N GLY A 229 33.05 -22.33 15.51
CA GLY A 229 33.50 -23.71 15.39
C GLY A 229 32.55 -24.75 16.01
N SER A 230 31.63 -25.26 15.21
CA SER A 230 31.26 -26.67 15.18
C SER A 230 30.55 -27.00 13.87
N HIS A 231 31.21 -27.78 13.07
CA HIS A 231 30.70 -28.48 11.89
C HIS A 231 29.51 -29.39 12.26
N LEU A 232 28.55 -29.51 11.32
CA LEU A 232 27.58 -30.59 11.20
C LEU A 232 26.44 -30.65 12.22
N ALA A 233 25.37 -29.91 11.95
CA ALA A 233 24.04 -30.34 12.35
C ALA A 233 23.09 -30.21 11.15
N ASN A 234 22.54 -31.35 10.79
CA ASN A 234 21.61 -31.68 9.73
C ASN A 234 20.36 -30.74 9.74
N PRO A 235 20.01 -30.05 8.65
CA PRO A 235 18.83 -29.19 8.61
C PRO A 235 17.60 -29.98 8.21
N SER A 236 17.07 -30.80 9.10
CA SER A 236 15.78 -31.46 8.86
C SER A 236 14.83 -31.18 10.00
N THR A 237 14.21 -30.01 9.97
CA THR A 237 12.79 -29.76 10.32
C THR A 237 12.44 -28.29 10.07
N PRO A 238 11.79 -27.93 8.98
CA PRO A 238 11.17 -26.62 8.84
C PRO A 238 9.90 -26.63 9.72
N LEU A 239 9.87 -25.73 10.69
CA LEU A 239 8.59 -25.39 11.35
C LEU A 239 7.68 -24.75 10.31
N HIS A 240 6.82 -25.59 9.69
CA HIS A 240 5.78 -25.16 8.79
C HIS A 240 4.72 -24.37 9.58
N CYS A 241 4.80 -23.05 9.51
CA CYS A 241 3.71 -22.15 9.85
C CYS A 241 2.76 -22.08 8.64
N GLY A 242 1.99 -23.15 8.39
CA GLY A 242 1.07 -23.20 7.27
C GLY A 242 0.25 -24.47 7.26
N ALA A 243 -1.07 -24.27 7.26
CA ALA A 243 -2.15 -25.20 6.86
C ALA A 243 -2.24 -26.55 7.60
N ARG A 244 -3.38 -26.75 8.24
CA ARG A 244 -3.84 -28.10 8.67
C ARG A 244 -3.89 -29.02 7.47
N PRO A 245 -3.41 -30.28 7.58
CA PRO A 245 -3.67 -31.28 6.58
C PRO A 245 -5.13 -31.75 6.70
N SER A 246 -5.89 -31.64 5.63
CA SER A 246 -7.11 -32.42 5.42
C SER A 246 -6.73 -33.88 5.20
N ALA A 247 -7.56 -34.79 5.75
CA ALA A 247 -7.39 -36.23 5.87
C ALA A 247 -7.13 -36.97 4.54
N PRO A 248 -6.58 -38.18 4.61
CA PRO A 248 -6.06 -38.90 3.45
C PRO A 248 -7.15 -39.65 2.70
N HIS A 249 -7.13 -39.58 1.37
CA HIS A 249 -7.71 -40.63 0.52
C HIS A 249 -6.58 -41.45 -0.11
N SER A 250 -6.74 -42.74 0.09
CA SER A 250 -5.88 -43.85 -0.29
C SER A 250 -5.76 -44.06 -1.81
N GLN A 251 -4.66 -44.72 -2.17
CA GLN A 251 -4.37 -45.58 -3.31
C GLN A 251 -3.85 -44.96 -4.60
N GLY A 252 -2.73 -45.53 -5.03
CA GLY A 252 -2.25 -45.51 -6.41
C GLY A 252 -0.74 -45.51 -6.56
N GLU A 253 -0.18 -46.68 -6.57
CA GLU A 253 1.26 -46.99 -6.78
C GLU A 253 1.87 -46.41 -8.07
N THR A 254 3.20 -46.22 -7.95
CA THR A 254 4.24 -46.54 -8.94
C THR A 254 4.26 -45.78 -10.27
N ILE A 255 5.32 -45.05 -10.46
CA ILE A 255 6.16 -44.78 -11.60
C ILE A 255 6.69 -43.32 -11.46
N CYS A 256 7.92 -43.17 -11.01
CA CYS A 256 8.69 -41.96 -11.31
C CYS A 256 10.17 -42.20 -11.05
N GLN A 257 10.89 -42.54 -12.08
CA GLN A 257 12.30 -42.20 -12.22
C GLN A 257 12.47 -41.79 -13.68
N SER A 258 12.88 -40.55 -13.89
CA SER A 258 13.47 -39.93 -15.06
C SER A 258 12.83 -38.62 -15.55
N THR A 259 12.90 -37.54 -14.74
CA THR A 259 12.66 -36.19 -15.28
C THR A 259 13.35 -35.06 -14.49
N THR A 260 14.47 -35.36 -13.81
CA THR A 260 15.12 -34.33 -12.95
C THR A 260 16.17 -33.46 -13.66
N SER A 261 16.46 -33.68 -14.94
CA SER A 261 17.49 -32.93 -15.67
C SER A 261 16.97 -31.85 -16.63
N ARG A 262 15.65 -31.79 -16.89
CA ARG A 262 15.09 -30.80 -17.84
C ARG A 262 14.43 -29.58 -17.17
N ALA A 263 14.15 -29.64 -15.89
CA ALA A 263 13.49 -28.55 -15.16
C ALA A 263 14.47 -27.40 -14.75
N ARG A 264 15.76 -27.66 -14.70
CA ARG A 264 16.76 -26.67 -14.25
C ARG A 264 17.21 -25.65 -15.32
N ILE A 265 16.94 -25.89 -16.59
CA ILE A 265 17.34 -24.99 -17.71
C ILE A 265 16.17 -24.04 -18.08
N VAL A 266 14.92 -24.39 -17.75
CA VAL A 266 13.74 -23.55 -18.05
C VAL A 266 13.55 -22.45 -17.01
N ASP A 267 13.95 -22.69 -15.74
CA ASP A 267 13.77 -21.70 -14.66
C ASP A 267 14.73 -20.50 -14.76
N SER A 268 15.92 -20.66 -15.34
CA SER A 268 16.87 -19.54 -15.48
C SER A 268 16.48 -18.57 -16.61
N SER A 269 15.88 -19.06 -17.69
CA SER A 269 15.44 -18.22 -18.83
C SER A 269 14.15 -17.44 -18.53
N ILE A 270 13.26 -18.00 -17.71
CA ILE A 270 12.02 -17.33 -17.28
C ILE A 270 12.31 -16.23 -16.28
N SER A 271 13.30 -16.40 -15.41
CA SER A 271 13.74 -15.39 -14.44
C SER A 271 14.35 -14.15 -15.11
N GLU A 272 15.19 -14.32 -16.12
CA GLU A 272 15.83 -13.18 -16.82
C GLU A 272 14.85 -12.42 -17.72
N SER A 273 13.97 -13.09 -18.41
CA SER A 273 12.95 -12.44 -19.25
C SER A 273 11.91 -11.68 -18.41
N SER A 274 11.53 -12.20 -17.25
CA SER A 274 10.64 -11.52 -16.29
C SER A 274 11.31 -10.27 -15.69
N LEU A 275 12.59 -10.32 -15.37
CA LEU A 275 13.35 -9.16 -14.86
C LEU A 275 13.55 -8.07 -15.92
N ARG A 276 13.77 -8.45 -17.19
CA ARG A 276 13.86 -7.49 -18.30
C ARG A 276 12.52 -6.85 -18.61
N ALA A 277 11.43 -7.61 -18.59
CA ALA A 277 10.07 -7.07 -18.77
C ALA A 277 9.67 -6.12 -17.65
N SER A 278 10.04 -6.42 -16.39
CA SER A 278 9.82 -5.54 -15.24
C SER A 278 10.58 -4.22 -15.36
N LYS A 279 11.88 -4.26 -15.74
CA LYS A 279 12.69 -3.06 -15.96
C LYS A 279 12.20 -2.21 -17.13
N ALA A 280 11.76 -2.83 -18.21
CA ALA A 280 11.17 -2.13 -19.35
C ALA A 280 9.82 -1.48 -19.00
N SER A 281 8.97 -2.14 -18.23
CA SER A 281 7.69 -1.59 -17.78
C SER A 281 7.88 -0.38 -16.86
N VAL A 282 8.86 -0.43 -15.95
CA VAL A 282 9.19 0.71 -15.06
C VAL A 282 9.73 1.89 -15.87
N ALA A 283 10.61 1.64 -16.85
CA ALA A 283 11.17 2.68 -17.72
C ALA A 283 10.09 3.34 -18.61
N ILE A 284 9.15 2.55 -19.15
CA ILE A 284 8.02 3.06 -19.96
C ILE A 284 7.06 3.87 -19.08
N SER A 285 6.76 3.42 -17.85
CA SER A 285 5.90 4.17 -16.93
C SER A 285 6.53 5.49 -16.47
N MET A 286 7.85 5.52 -16.27
CA MET A 286 8.57 6.76 -15.97
C MET A 286 8.65 7.70 -17.17
N GLY A 287 8.83 7.17 -18.38
CA GLY A 287 8.82 7.96 -19.62
C GLY A 287 7.46 8.58 -19.93
N LEU A 288 6.37 7.83 -19.73
CA LEU A 288 4.99 8.33 -19.92
C LEU A 288 4.60 9.41 -18.90
N LEU A 289 5.10 9.31 -17.66
CA LEU A 289 4.88 10.33 -16.62
C LEU A 289 5.60 11.65 -16.96
N MET A 290 6.83 11.59 -17.50
CA MET A 290 7.54 12.80 -17.94
C MET A 290 6.91 13.46 -19.18
N THR A 291 6.30 12.69 -20.07
CA THR A 291 5.67 13.23 -21.29
C THR A 291 4.30 13.86 -21.01
N LEU A 292 3.58 13.40 -19.98
CA LEU A 292 2.28 13.95 -19.57
C LEU A 292 2.39 15.24 -18.73
N GLU A 293 3.55 15.49 -18.11
CA GLU A 293 3.81 16.75 -17.37
C GLU A 293 4.26 17.91 -18.28
N MET A 294 4.65 17.64 -19.53
CA MET A 294 5.07 18.68 -20.48
C MET A 294 3.92 19.21 -21.37
N HIS A 295 2.69 18.73 -21.18
CA HIS A 295 1.51 19.13 -22.00
C HIS A 295 0.32 19.63 -21.17
N ASN A 296 0.54 20.06 -19.90
CA ASN A 296 -0.48 20.80 -19.12
C ASN A 296 0.14 22.02 -18.46
#